data_e1e05c021e3ce5c71d8981f3f197bfc7
#
_entry.id   e1e05c021e3ce5c71d8981f3f197bfc7
#
_cell.length_a   1.000
_cell.length_b   1.000
_cell.length_c   1.000
_cell.angle_alpha   90.00
_cell.angle_beta   90.00
_cell.angle_gamma   90.00
#
_symmetry.space_group_name_H-M   'P 1'
#
loop_
_entity.id
_entity.type
_entity.pdbx_description
1 polymer ?
#
loop_
_entity_poly.entity_id
_entity_poly.type
_entity_poly.pdbx_seq_one_letter_code
_entity_poly.pdbx_strand_id
1 'polypeptide(L)'
;MLEQEIILQDMPLLKQMHRGSEKAFGALMEKYMPLISRTSFRILCDRSDSEAVTEKVFVKLWHDVMSYDDRFTLDEWLLRRTCLYSRLRISRRRLLYFTGVRPDLFALSKPKVEHVDDYLTTMAWEVFCRASSKMTPVQRIVFSLAVLEQLPDYKVAEITGLFNYRVHLALHRAQQKIHTELKRFGKPDDYDSYIGFVRRISDSLIDLDRLNNEVLRLVNSGR
;
A
#
# COMPACT_ATOMS: atom_id res chain seq x y z
N MET A 1 -25.16 0.93 9.86
CA MET A 1 -25.97 0.58 8.67
C MET A 1 -25.11 0.51 7.41
N LEU A 2 -24.42 1.57 6.98
CA LEU A 2 -23.56 1.57 5.78
C LEU A 2 -22.45 0.50 5.77
N GLU A 3 -21.79 0.24 6.89
CA GLU A 3 -20.73 -0.77 6.98
C GLU A 3 -21.27 -2.21 6.85
N GLN A 4 -22.45 -2.49 7.38
CA GLN A 4 -23.10 -3.79 7.21
C GLN A 4 -23.55 -4.05 5.77
N GLU A 5 -23.98 -3.01 5.06
CA GLU A 5 -24.31 -3.12 3.63
C GLU A 5 -23.08 -3.42 2.77
N ILE A 6 -21.92 -2.81 3.10
CA ILE A 6 -20.66 -3.04 2.38
C ILE A 6 -20.14 -4.47 2.63
N ILE A 7 -20.23 -4.98 3.86
CA ILE A 7 -19.87 -6.38 4.18
C ILE A 7 -20.73 -7.35 3.39
N LEU A 8 -22.03 -7.09 3.29
CA LEU A 8 -22.98 -7.94 2.57
C LEU A 8 -22.75 -7.94 1.05
N GLN A 9 -22.16 -6.88 0.48
CA GLN A 9 -21.97 -6.73 -0.96
C GLN A 9 -20.96 -7.74 -1.55
N ASP A 10 -19.87 -8.05 -0.84
CA ASP A 10 -18.82 -8.96 -1.33
C ASP A 10 -19.03 -10.42 -0.90
N MET A 11 -19.91 -10.68 0.07
CA MET A 11 -20.19 -12.03 0.57
C MET A 11 -20.62 -13.03 -0.51
N PRO A 12 -21.46 -12.66 -1.50
CA PRO A 12 -21.81 -13.58 -2.59
C PRO A 12 -20.60 -14.00 -3.43
N LEU A 13 -19.68 -13.05 -3.72
CA LEU A 13 -18.47 -13.31 -4.48
C LEU A 13 -17.49 -14.17 -3.68
N LEU A 14 -17.32 -13.90 -2.38
CA LEU A 14 -16.49 -14.71 -1.49
C LEU A 14 -17.00 -16.17 -1.40
N LYS A 15 -18.33 -16.37 -1.30
CA LYS A 15 -18.93 -17.72 -1.30
C LYS A 15 -18.72 -18.45 -2.63
N GLN A 16 -18.83 -17.75 -3.76
CA GLN A 16 -18.56 -18.34 -5.08
C GLN A 16 -17.08 -18.67 -5.24
N MET A 17 -16.19 -17.78 -4.79
CA MET A 17 -14.75 -18.00 -4.79
C MET A 17 -14.36 -19.21 -3.94
N HIS A 18 -14.96 -19.40 -2.76
CA HIS A 18 -14.78 -20.59 -1.93
C HIS A 18 -15.15 -21.88 -2.66
N ARG A 19 -16.11 -21.84 -3.59
CA ARG A 19 -16.47 -22.97 -4.46
C ARG A 19 -15.58 -23.12 -5.68
N GLY A 20 -14.48 -22.35 -5.77
CA GLY A 20 -13.50 -22.40 -6.86
C GLY A 20 -13.86 -21.55 -8.07
N SER A 21 -14.75 -20.55 -7.94
CA SER A 21 -15.12 -19.67 -9.04
C SER A 21 -14.01 -18.64 -9.33
N GLU A 22 -13.23 -18.86 -10.39
CA GLU A 22 -12.23 -17.89 -10.88
C GLU A 22 -12.88 -16.57 -11.34
N LYS A 23 -14.10 -16.64 -11.86
CA LYS A 23 -14.86 -15.43 -12.27
C LYS A 23 -15.17 -14.54 -11.08
N ALA A 24 -15.56 -15.12 -9.94
CA ALA A 24 -15.81 -14.36 -8.72
C ALA A 24 -14.51 -13.75 -8.16
N PHE A 25 -13.42 -14.50 -8.23
CA PHE A 25 -12.10 -13.99 -7.84
C PHE A 25 -11.64 -12.84 -8.74
N GLY A 26 -11.78 -12.96 -10.07
CA GLY A 26 -11.48 -11.90 -11.02
C GLY A 26 -12.25 -10.60 -10.72
N ALA A 27 -13.54 -10.70 -10.39
CA ALA A 27 -14.35 -9.54 -10.01
C ALA A 27 -13.87 -8.87 -8.71
N LEU A 28 -13.46 -9.65 -7.71
CA LEU A 28 -12.87 -9.11 -6.48
C LEU A 28 -11.49 -8.48 -6.75
N MET A 29 -10.68 -9.08 -7.61
CA MET A 29 -9.41 -8.51 -8.03
C MET A 29 -9.60 -7.16 -8.73
N GLU A 30 -10.48 -7.09 -9.72
CA GLU A 30 -10.78 -5.84 -10.45
C GLU A 30 -11.20 -4.72 -9.48
N LYS A 31 -12.03 -5.04 -8.49
CA LYS A 31 -12.50 -4.08 -7.48
C LYS A 31 -11.39 -3.59 -6.55
N TYR A 32 -10.53 -4.49 -6.05
CA TYR A 32 -9.61 -4.19 -4.95
C TYR A 32 -8.15 -4.05 -5.34
N MET A 33 -7.74 -4.52 -6.53
CA MET A 33 -6.36 -4.42 -7.00
C MET A 33 -5.83 -2.98 -7.00
N PRO A 34 -6.58 -1.96 -7.46
CA PRO A 34 -6.10 -0.57 -7.43
C PRO A 34 -5.78 -0.09 -6.01
N LEU A 35 -6.62 -0.42 -5.02
CA LEU A 35 -6.42 -0.03 -3.63
C LEU A 35 -5.17 -0.70 -3.04
N ILE A 36 -5.05 -2.01 -3.21
CA ILE A 36 -4.00 -2.81 -2.57
C ILE A 36 -2.63 -2.53 -3.18
N SER A 37 -2.56 -2.43 -4.52
CA SER A 37 -1.31 -2.15 -5.22
C SER A 37 -0.77 -0.75 -4.91
N ARG A 38 -1.61 0.30 -4.96
CA ARG A 38 -1.17 1.66 -4.62
C ARG A 38 -0.77 1.77 -3.15
N THR A 39 -1.52 1.14 -2.22
CA THR A 39 -1.18 1.19 -0.79
C THR A 39 0.15 0.50 -0.51
N SER A 40 0.38 -0.69 -1.08
CA SER A 40 1.67 -1.39 -0.94
C SER A 40 2.81 -0.56 -1.52
N PHE A 41 2.62 0.07 -2.68
CA PHE A 41 3.62 0.92 -3.32
C PHE A 41 3.95 2.18 -2.50
N ARG A 42 2.93 2.84 -1.94
CA ARG A 42 3.10 4.00 -1.05
C ARG A 42 3.86 3.67 0.23
N ILE A 43 3.65 2.46 0.79
CA ILE A 43 4.37 1.99 1.98
C ILE A 43 5.82 1.62 1.65
N LEU A 44 6.06 0.95 0.53
CA LEU A 44 7.36 0.34 0.21
C LEU A 44 8.28 1.26 -0.59
N CYS A 45 7.72 2.18 -1.40
CA CYS A 45 8.42 3.05 -2.34
C CYS A 45 9.29 2.25 -3.35
N ASP A 46 8.93 1.01 -3.62
CA ASP A 46 9.64 0.09 -4.49
C ASP A 46 8.64 -0.73 -5.28
N ARG A 47 8.77 -0.73 -6.61
CA ARG A 47 7.83 -1.39 -7.51
C ARG A 47 7.83 -2.91 -7.32
N SER A 48 9.00 -3.52 -7.37
CA SER A 48 9.14 -4.98 -7.28
C SER A 48 8.61 -5.53 -5.96
N ASP A 49 8.95 -4.86 -4.84
CA ASP A 49 8.46 -5.27 -3.52
C ASP A 49 6.96 -5.06 -3.39
N SER A 50 6.41 -3.99 -3.96
CA SER A 50 4.96 -3.71 -3.90
C SER A 50 4.16 -4.68 -4.75
N GLU A 51 4.64 -5.03 -5.93
CA GLU A 51 4.06 -6.07 -6.78
C GLU A 51 4.04 -7.41 -6.03
N ALA A 52 5.17 -7.85 -5.49
CA ALA A 52 5.26 -9.10 -4.72
C ALA A 52 4.36 -9.13 -3.47
N VAL A 53 4.15 -7.99 -2.81
CA VAL A 53 3.20 -7.90 -1.68
C VAL A 53 1.77 -7.99 -2.18
N THR A 54 1.43 -7.30 -3.26
CA THR A 54 0.09 -7.30 -3.86
C THR A 54 -0.29 -8.71 -4.32
N GLU A 55 0.58 -9.38 -5.08
CA GLU A 55 0.42 -10.77 -5.50
C GLU A 55 0.16 -11.69 -4.30
N LYS A 56 0.99 -11.57 -3.27
CA LYS A 56 0.85 -12.38 -2.06
C LYS A 56 -0.48 -12.16 -1.34
N VAL A 57 -1.01 -10.94 -1.30
CA VAL A 57 -2.30 -10.63 -0.68
C VAL A 57 -3.43 -11.34 -1.43
N PHE A 58 -3.46 -11.27 -2.76
CA PHE A 58 -4.52 -11.89 -3.57
C PHE A 58 -4.39 -13.42 -3.64
N VAL A 59 -3.18 -13.95 -3.79
CA VAL A 59 -2.95 -15.40 -3.70
C VAL A 59 -3.41 -15.94 -2.35
N LYS A 60 -3.15 -15.19 -1.26
CA LYS A 60 -3.64 -15.57 0.07
C LYS A 60 -5.16 -15.47 0.18
N LEU A 61 -5.78 -14.46 -0.41
CA LEU A 61 -7.24 -14.37 -0.48
C LEU A 61 -7.84 -15.60 -1.18
N TRP A 62 -7.26 -16.04 -2.29
CA TRP A 62 -7.72 -17.22 -3.03
C TRP A 62 -7.63 -18.50 -2.20
N HIS A 63 -6.47 -18.76 -1.59
CA HIS A 63 -6.26 -20.03 -0.85
C HIS A 63 -6.92 -20.05 0.53
N ASP A 64 -7.01 -18.91 1.20
CA ASP A 64 -7.46 -18.81 2.58
C ASP A 64 -8.75 -17.98 2.72
N VAL A 65 -9.66 -18.07 1.76
CA VAL A 65 -10.96 -17.37 1.87
C VAL A 65 -11.69 -17.67 3.18
N MET A 66 -11.50 -18.87 3.74
CA MET A 66 -12.03 -19.28 5.04
C MET A 66 -11.41 -18.55 6.23
N SER A 67 -10.25 -17.89 6.04
CA SER A 67 -9.62 -17.08 7.08
C SER A 67 -10.10 -15.62 7.06
N TYR A 68 -11.04 -15.31 6.16
CA TYR A 68 -11.69 -13.99 6.16
C TYR A 68 -12.51 -13.82 7.44
N ASP A 69 -12.24 -12.74 8.13
CA ASP A 69 -12.91 -12.37 9.37
C ASP A 69 -14.00 -11.35 9.04
N ASP A 70 -15.25 -11.75 9.10
CA ASP A 70 -16.44 -10.95 8.76
C ASP A 70 -16.71 -9.78 9.73
N ARG A 71 -15.89 -9.63 10.79
CA ARG A 71 -15.86 -8.43 11.63
C ARG A 71 -15.28 -7.22 10.91
N PHE A 72 -14.58 -7.44 9.78
CA PHE A 72 -14.00 -6.41 8.94
C PHE A 72 -14.65 -6.41 7.56
N THR A 73 -14.72 -5.25 6.92
CA THR A 73 -15.01 -5.19 5.49
C THR A 73 -13.87 -5.83 4.69
N LEU A 74 -14.13 -6.28 3.47
CA LEU A 74 -13.09 -6.97 2.69
C LEU A 74 -11.89 -6.07 2.38
N ASP A 75 -12.11 -4.79 2.11
CA ASP A 75 -11.04 -3.82 1.93
C ASP A 75 -10.17 -3.65 3.19
N GLU A 76 -10.78 -3.57 4.38
CA GLU A 76 -10.05 -3.53 5.65
C GLU A 76 -9.22 -4.79 5.87
N TRP A 77 -9.80 -5.96 5.62
CA TRP A 77 -9.09 -7.22 5.74
C TRP A 77 -7.90 -7.30 4.78
N LEU A 78 -8.09 -6.90 3.51
CA LEU A 78 -7.02 -6.84 2.52
C LEU A 78 -5.94 -5.81 2.91
N LEU A 79 -6.32 -4.63 3.39
CA LEU A 79 -5.39 -3.62 3.88
C LEU A 79 -4.58 -4.11 5.08
N ARG A 80 -5.20 -4.83 6.03
CA ARG A 80 -4.48 -5.46 7.15
C ARG A 80 -3.39 -6.41 6.66
N ARG A 81 -3.69 -7.26 5.66
CA ARG A 81 -2.72 -8.17 5.04
C ARG A 81 -1.62 -7.41 4.31
N THR A 82 -1.98 -6.37 3.57
CA THR A 82 -1.03 -5.49 2.88
C THR A 82 -0.06 -4.83 3.87
N CYS A 83 -0.56 -4.28 4.95
CA CYS A 83 0.27 -3.67 6.00
C CYS A 83 1.20 -4.69 6.66
N LEU A 84 0.70 -5.89 6.97
CA LEU A 84 1.51 -6.96 7.56
C LEU A 84 2.65 -7.38 6.62
N TYR A 85 2.36 -7.67 5.35
CA TYR A 85 3.38 -8.14 4.41
C TYR A 85 4.37 -7.03 4.05
N SER A 86 3.92 -5.78 3.90
CA SER A 86 4.80 -4.62 3.71
C SER A 86 5.74 -4.41 4.90
N ARG A 87 5.23 -4.53 6.13
CA ARG A 87 6.05 -4.46 7.35
C ARG A 87 7.13 -5.54 7.39
N LEU A 88 6.77 -6.78 7.08
CA LEU A 88 7.72 -7.91 7.00
C LEU A 88 8.80 -7.66 5.94
N ARG A 89 8.41 -7.12 4.77
CA ARG A 89 9.34 -6.80 3.69
C ARG A 89 10.35 -5.73 4.10
N ILE A 90 9.89 -4.63 4.71
CA ILE A 90 10.77 -3.56 5.23
C ILE A 90 11.72 -4.12 6.30
N SER A 91 11.21 -4.93 7.23
CA SER A 91 12.02 -5.50 8.31
C SER A 91 13.10 -6.44 7.77
N ARG A 92 12.77 -7.28 6.77
CA ARG A 92 13.73 -8.17 6.10
C ARG A 92 14.82 -7.38 5.37
N ARG A 93 14.47 -6.31 4.63
CA ARG A 93 15.47 -5.44 3.97
C ARG A 93 16.43 -4.81 4.98
N ARG A 94 15.91 -4.33 6.12
CA ARG A 94 16.76 -3.78 7.18
C ARG A 94 17.75 -4.82 7.73
N LEU A 95 17.28 -6.05 7.96
CA LEU A 95 18.13 -7.14 8.42
C LEU A 95 19.26 -7.44 7.42
N LEU A 96 18.94 -7.54 6.12
CA LEU A 96 19.90 -7.76 5.06
C LEU A 96 20.97 -6.64 5.00
N TYR A 97 20.56 -5.39 5.23
CA TYR A 97 21.51 -4.27 5.31
C TYR A 97 22.54 -4.44 6.42
N PHE A 98 22.13 -4.93 7.60
CA PHE A 98 23.05 -5.18 8.72
C PHE A 98 23.97 -6.39 8.50
N THR A 99 23.59 -7.34 7.64
CA THR A 99 24.41 -8.49 7.29
C THR A 99 25.41 -8.23 6.15
N GLY A 100 25.54 -6.96 5.71
CA GLY A 100 26.46 -6.56 4.65
C GLY A 100 25.95 -6.77 3.23
N VAL A 101 24.81 -7.44 3.05
CA VAL A 101 24.07 -7.46 1.79
C VAL A 101 23.40 -6.11 1.66
N ARG A 102 23.92 -5.24 0.77
CA ARG A 102 23.31 -3.95 0.46
C ARG A 102 22.27 -4.15 -0.65
N PRO A 103 20.99 -4.47 -0.33
CA PRO A 103 19.97 -4.29 -1.33
C PRO A 103 19.96 -2.81 -1.67
N ASP A 104 19.79 -2.48 -2.94
CA ASP A 104 19.67 -1.08 -3.35
C ASP A 104 18.42 -0.50 -2.70
N LEU A 105 18.62 0.08 -1.49
CA LEU A 105 17.53 0.70 -0.71
C LEU A 105 16.96 1.93 -1.42
N PHE A 106 17.63 2.36 -2.51
CA PHE A 106 17.35 3.56 -3.28
C PHE A 106 17.12 3.26 -4.77
N ALA A 107 16.91 2.00 -5.16
CA ALA A 107 16.35 1.71 -6.48
C ALA A 107 14.92 2.27 -6.53
N LEU A 108 14.86 3.60 -6.45
CA LEU A 108 13.63 4.34 -6.64
C LEU A 108 13.17 4.03 -8.06
N SER A 109 11.96 3.53 -8.20
CA SER A 109 11.30 3.49 -9.48
C SER A 109 11.22 4.92 -9.98
N LYS A 110 12.23 5.33 -10.77
CA LYS A 110 12.24 6.67 -11.38
C LYS A 110 11.11 6.68 -12.40
N PRO A 111 10.11 7.54 -12.23
CA PRO A 111 9.10 7.72 -13.28
C PRO A 111 9.80 8.20 -14.55
N LYS A 112 9.36 7.72 -15.71
CA LYS A 112 9.75 8.30 -17.00
C LYS A 112 9.07 9.66 -17.10
N VAL A 113 9.85 10.72 -17.14
CA VAL A 113 9.37 12.10 -17.24
C VAL A 113 9.22 12.46 -18.71
N GLU A 114 8.00 12.71 -19.17
CA GLU A 114 7.73 13.12 -20.56
C GLU A 114 7.34 14.61 -20.70
N HIS A 115 6.92 15.30 -19.59
CA HIS A 115 6.49 16.70 -19.59
C HIS A 115 6.90 17.48 -18.32
N VAL A 116 6.82 18.84 -18.36
CA VAL A 116 7.24 19.73 -17.25
C VAL A 116 6.43 19.51 -15.96
N ASP A 117 5.15 19.19 -16.07
CA ASP A 117 4.33 18.79 -14.90
C ASP A 117 4.84 17.50 -14.26
N ASP A 118 5.47 16.62 -15.05
CA ASP A 118 6.13 15.41 -14.58
C ASP A 118 7.37 15.69 -13.73
N TYR A 119 8.08 16.81 -13.94
CA TYR A 119 9.25 17.15 -13.13
C TYR A 119 8.89 17.44 -11.67
N LEU A 120 7.85 18.25 -11.42
CA LEU A 120 7.38 18.54 -10.07
C LEU A 120 6.83 17.28 -9.39
N THR A 121 6.13 16.46 -10.16
CA THR A 121 5.55 15.20 -9.72
C THR A 121 6.66 14.20 -9.38
N THR A 122 7.68 14.06 -10.22
CA THR A 122 8.86 13.22 -9.97
C THR A 122 9.62 13.67 -8.74
N MET A 123 9.84 14.98 -8.59
CA MET A 123 10.51 15.56 -7.44
C MET A 123 9.73 15.31 -6.14
N ALA A 124 8.40 15.45 -6.18
CA ALA A 124 7.54 15.17 -5.03
C ALA A 124 7.67 13.71 -4.59
N TRP A 125 7.68 12.77 -5.55
CA TRP A 125 7.88 11.34 -5.26
C TRP A 125 9.26 11.05 -4.68
N GLU A 126 10.31 11.65 -5.23
CA GLU A 126 11.67 11.48 -4.72
C GLU A 126 11.81 11.97 -3.27
N VAL A 127 11.25 13.15 -2.96
CA VAL A 127 11.20 13.68 -1.60
C VAL A 127 10.43 12.75 -0.66
N PHE A 128 9.30 12.22 -1.11
CA PHE A 128 8.51 11.24 -0.35
C PHE A 128 9.31 9.98 -0.05
N CYS A 129 9.95 9.39 -1.05
CA CYS A 129 10.77 8.20 -0.88
C CYS A 129 11.95 8.43 0.08
N ARG A 130 12.61 9.58 0.00
CA ARG A 130 13.70 9.98 0.93
C ARG A 130 13.19 10.14 2.35
N ALA A 131 12.06 10.80 2.55
CA ALA A 131 11.44 10.91 3.86
C ALA A 131 11.04 9.54 4.40
N SER A 132 10.40 8.72 3.56
CA SER A 132 9.97 7.36 3.91
C SER A 132 11.14 6.46 4.31
N SER A 133 12.32 6.59 3.67
CA SER A 133 13.50 5.82 4.04
C SER A 133 13.94 6.05 5.49
N LYS A 134 13.64 7.21 6.06
CA LYS A 134 13.92 7.60 7.45
C LYS A 134 12.80 7.22 8.43
N MET A 135 11.64 6.80 7.93
CA MET A 135 10.50 6.38 8.74
C MET A 135 10.67 4.95 9.24
N THR A 136 10.11 4.67 10.43
CA THR A 136 9.89 3.28 10.87
C THR A 136 8.81 2.61 10.01
N PRO A 137 8.72 1.27 9.94
CA PRO A 137 7.65 0.59 9.22
C PRO A 137 6.25 1.06 9.64
N VAL A 138 6.04 1.26 10.95
CA VAL A 138 4.77 1.74 11.50
C VAL A 138 4.46 3.16 11.00
N GLN A 139 5.45 4.06 10.99
CA GLN A 139 5.27 5.42 10.51
C GLN A 139 4.88 5.46 9.02
N ARG A 140 5.51 4.63 8.17
CA ARG A 140 5.16 4.52 6.75
C ARG A 140 3.73 4.04 6.56
N ILE A 141 3.34 2.98 7.26
CA ILE A 141 2.00 2.40 7.18
C ILE A 141 0.95 3.42 7.61
N VAL A 142 1.12 4.00 8.80
CA VAL A 142 0.17 4.99 9.33
C VAL A 142 0.05 6.19 8.40
N PHE A 143 1.18 6.72 7.90
CA PHE A 143 1.17 7.85 6.98
C PHE A 143 0.46 7.50 5.66
N SER A 144 0.74 6.34 5.09
CA SER A 144 0.09 5.90 3.85
C SER A 144 -1.41 5.75 4.01
N LEU A 145 -1.88 5.14 5.11
CA LEU A 145 -3.30 4.96 5.36
C LEU A 145 -4.02 6.28 5.71
N ALA A 146 -3.49 7.05 6.67
CA ALA A 146 -4.16 8.26 7.15
C ALA A 146 -4.08 9.41 6.14
N VAL A 147 -2.92 9.64 5.51
CA VAL A 147 -2.70 10.80 4.64
C VAL A 147 -2.93 10.47 3.18
N LEU A 148 -2.37 9.38 2.66
CA LEU A 148 -2.44 9.08 1.23
C LEU A 148 -3.74 8.35 0.85
N GLU A 149 -4.26 7.45 1.70
CA GLU A 149 -5.58 6.80 1.50
C GLU A 149 -6.71 7.57 2.18
N GLN A 150 -6.42 8.62 2.95
CA GLN A 150 -7.40 9.49 3.64
C GLN A 150 -8.34 8.74 4.60
N LEU A 151 -7.85 7.66 5.20
CA LEU A 151 -8.62 6.93 6.19
C LEU A 151 -8.64 7.68 7.53
N PRO A 152 -9.77 7.72 8.22
CA PRO A 152 -9.85 8.31 9.55
C PRO A 152 -9.03 7.49 10.56
N ASP A 153 -8.54 8.15 11.62
CA ASP A 153 -7.59 7.56 12.57
C ASP A 153 -8.11 6.28 13.24
N TYR A 154 -9.41 6.20 13.52
CA TYR A 154 -10.00 5.00 14.11
C TYR A 154 -9.92 3.79 13.14
N LYS A 155 -10.11 4.01 11.82
CA LYS A 155 -9.94 2.97 10.80
C LYS A 155 -8.48 2.55 10.67
N VAL A 156 -7.56 3.51 10.72
CA VAL A 156 -6.12 3.21 10.75
C VAL A 156 -5.76 2.38 11.97
N ALA A 157 -6.32 2.69 13.13
CA ALA A 157 -6.13 1.93 14.37
C ALA A 157 -6.66 0.49 14.22
N GLU A 158 -7.85 0.30 13.68
CA GLU A 158 -8.45 -1.01 13.41
C GLU A 158 -7.61 -1.82 12.43
N ILE A 159 -7.22 -1.25 11.28
CA ILE A 159 -6.42 -1.92 10.26
C ILE A 159 -5.04 -2.33 10.79
N THR A 160 -4.39 -1.45 11.56
CA THR A 160 -3.02 -1.68 12.05
C THR A 160 -2.95 -2.46 13.36
N GLY A 161 -4.05 -2.54 14.11
CA GLY A 161 -4.09 -3.08 15.47
C GLY A 161 -3.38 -2.18 16.49
N LEU A 162 -3.22 -0.90 16.19
CA LEU A 162 -2.60 0.08 17.08
C LEU A 162 -3.67 0.81 17.91
N PHE A 163 -3.29 1.26 19.11
CA PHE A 163 -4.11 2.21 19.85
C PHE A 163 -4.10 3.60 19.18
N ASN A 164 -5.20 4.35 19.26
CA ASN A 164 -5.33 5.66 18.62
C ASN A 164 -4.18 6.61 18.95
N TYR A 165 -3.72 6.69 20.21
CA TYR A 165 -2.60 7.55 20.58
C TYR A 165 -1.30 7.18 19.86
N ARG A 166 -1.09 5.87 19.54
CA ARG A 166 0.08 5.41 18.77
C ARG A 166 -0.05 5.77 17.29
N VAL A 167 -1.27 5.77 16.74
CA VAL A 167 -1.54 6.26 15.38
C VAL A 167 -1.16 7.74 15.29
N HIS A 168 -1.69 8.59 16.18
CA HIS A 168 -1.36 10.01 16.22
C HIS A 168 0.14 10.28 16.37
N LEU A 169 0.81 9.57 17.28
CA LEU A 169 2.25 9.74 17.49
C LEU A 169 3.07 9.32 16.24
N ALA A 170 2.69 8.21 15.60
CA ALA A 170 3.35 7.72 14.40
C ALA A 170 3.13 8.69 13.23
N LEU A 171 1.90 9.21 13.06
CA LEU A 171 1.52 10.17 12.04
C LEU A 171 2.31 11.48 12.21
N HIS A 172 2.29 12.06 13.40
CA HIS A 172 3.03 13.29 13.69
C HIS A 172 4.52 13.18 13.37
N ARG A 173 5.16 12.07 13.80
CA ARG A 173 6.58 11.82 13.51
C ARG A 173 6.85 11.59 12.01
N ALA A 174 5.92 11.00 11.29
CA ALA A 174 6.04 10.83 9.86
C ALA A 174 5.95 12.18 9.13
N GLN A 175 4.97 13.01 9.48
CA GLN A 175 4.79 14.36 8.94
C GLN A 175 6.02 15.24 9.20
N GLN A 176 6.60 15.21 10.40
CA GLN A 176 7.85 15.93 10.69
C GLN A 176 8.99 15.55 9.75
N LYS A 177 9.11 14.27 9.37
CA LYS A 177 10.13 13.81 8.41
C LYS A 177 9.87 14.31 7.00
N ILE A 178 8.60 14.33 6.57
CA ILE A 178 8.20 14.92 5.29
C ILE A 178 8.54 16.41 5.28
N HIS A 179 8.12 17.18 6.28
CA HIS A 179 8.44 18.60 6.37
C HIS A 179 9.94 18.88 6.38
N THR A 180 10.74 18.03 7.04
CA THR A 180 12.20 18.18 7.06
C THR A 180 12.79 18.00 5.67
N GLU A 181 12.32 17.04 4.88
CA GLU A 181 12.79 16.85 3.51
C GLU A 181 12.29 17.96 2.58
N LEU A 182 11.02 18.40 2.69
CA LEU A 182 10.49 19.52 1.91
C LEU A 182 11.29 20.80 2.11
N LYS A 183 11.64 21.15 3.36
CA LYS A 183 12.50 22.31 3.65
C LYS A 183 13.86 22.24 2.97
N ARG A 184 14.45 21.06 2.85
CA ARG A 184 15.73 20.86 2.14
C ARG A 184 15.63 21.14 0.64
N PHE A 185 14.45 20.92 0.05
CA PHE A 185 14.19 21.19 -1.37
C PHE A 185 13.64 22.59 -1.66
N GLY A 186 13.61 23.48 -0.66
CA GLY A 186 13.28 24.90 -0.85
C GLY A 186 11.80 25.21 -1.11
N LYS A 187 10.88 24.28 -0.84
CA LYS A 187 9.43 24.47 -0.97
C LYS A 187 8.68 24.12 0.33
N PRO A 188 8.74 24.99 1.36
CA PRO A 188 8.14 24.68 2.66
C PRO A 188 6.61 24.83 2.74
N ASP A 189 5.96 25.57 1.83
CA ASP A 189 4.67 26.21 2.14
C ASP A 189 3.44 25.55 1.50
N ASP A 190 3.58 24.51 0.69
CA ASP A 190 2.44 23.86 0.02
C ASP A 190 2.43 22.35 0.25
N TYR A 191 2.20 21.98 1.51
CA TYR A 191 2.14 20.57 1.92
C TYR A 191 0.98 19.81 1.24
N ASP A 192 -0.18 20.44 1.09
CA ASP A 192 -1.36 19.78 0.54
C ASP A 192 -1.22 19.52 -0.96
N SER A 193 -0.71 20.48 -1.71
CA SER A 193 -0.36 20.26 -3.12
C SER A 193 0.71 19.19 -3.27
N TYR A 194 1.73 19.18 -2.40
CA TYR A 194 2.75 18.14 -2.39
C TYR A 194 2.14 16.75 -2.17
N ILE A 195 1.25 16.58 -1.20
CA ILE A 195 0.55 15.30 -0.97
C ILE A 195 -0.30 14.91 -2.17
N GLY A 196 -0.95 15.88 -2.82
CA GLY A 196 -1.68 15.68 -4.08
C GLY A 196 -0.78 15.13 -5.20
N PHE A 197 0.43 15.64 -5.36
CA PHE A 197 1.42 15.13 -6.31
C PHE A 197 1.85 13.69 -5.98
N VAL A 198 2.16 13.41 -4.70
CA VAL A 198 2.55 12.05 -4.27
C VAL A 198 1.45 11.03 -4.56
N ARG A 199 0.17 11.40 -4.35
CA ARG A 199 -0.97 10.52 -4.67
C ARG A 199 -1.04 10.24 -6.17
N ARG A 200 -1.05 11.28 -7.03
CA ARG A 200 -1.17 11.12 -8.49
C ARG A 200 -0.07 10.24 -9.06
N ILE A 201 1.19 10.48 -8.68
CA ILE A 201 2.30 9.71 -9.24
C ILE A 201 2.28 8.27 -8.74
N SER A 202 1.93 8.03 -7.48
CA SER A 202 1.84 6.65 -6.97
C SER A 202 0.77 5.83 -7.68
N ASP A 203 -0.30 6.47 -8.17
CA ASP A 203 -1.35 5.81 -8.94
C ASP A 203 -0.89 5.52 -10.39
N SER A 204 -0.12 6.42 -10.99
CA SER A 204 0.34 6.28 -12.38
C SER A 204 1.48 5.28 -12.60
N LEU A 205 2.22 4.95 -11.54
CA LEU A 205 3.37 4.03 -11.62
C LEU A 205 2.99 2.54 -11.54
N ILE A 206 1.72 2.21 -11.35
CA ILE A 206 1.23 0.85 -11.16
C ILE A 206 0.64 0.33 -12.46
N ASP A 207 1.13 -0.81 -12.92
CA ASP A 207 0.61 -1.55 -14.07
C ASP A 207 -0.38 -2.62 -13.56
N LEU A 208 -1.66 -2.25 -13.53
CA LEU A 208 -2.74 -3.10 -13.00
C LEU A 208 -2.99 -4.32 -13.87
N ASP A 209 -2.91 -4.19 -15.20
CA ASP A 209 -3.16 -5.29 -16.13
C ASP A 209 -2.09 -6.38 -15.98
N ARG A 210 -0.85 -5.97 -15.87
CA ARG A 210 0.26 -6.90 -15.62
C ARG A 210 0.09 -7.62 -14.28
N LEU A 211 -0.26 -6.90 -13.22
CA LEU A 211 -0.47 -7.48 -11.89
C LEU A 211 -1.64 -8.47 -11.87
N ASN A 212 -2.76 -8.13 -12.51
CA ASN A 212 -3.90 -9.02 -12.61
C ASN A 212 -3.53 -10.33 -13.30
N ASN A 213 -2.83 -10.25 -14.43
CA ASN A 213 -2.40 -11.43 -15.17
C ASN A 213 -1.42 -12.30 -14.36
N GLU A 214 -0.48 -11.70 -13.64
CA GLU A 214 0.47 -12.44 -12.82
C GLU A 214 -0.20 -13.15 -11.64
N VAL A 215 -1.13 -12.50 -10.94
CA VAL A 215 -1.90 -13.12 -9.85
C VAL A 215 -2.73 -14.30 -10.36
N LEU A 216 -3.42 -14.15 -11.49
CA LEU A 216 -4.19 -15.24 -12.10
C LEU A 216 -3.28 -16.43 -12.49
N ARG A 217 -2.10 -16.15 -13.04
CA ARG A 217 -1.10 -17.18 -13.33
C ARG A 217 -0.67 -17.95 -12.09
N LEU A 218 -0.36 -17.23 -11.00
CA LEU A 218 0.09 -17.84 -9.73
C LEU A 218 -1.00 -18.71 -9.10
N VAL A 219 -2.25 -18.25 -9.12
CA VAL A 219 -3.40 -19.01 -8.62
C VAL A 219 -3.61 -20.30 -9.43
N ASN A 220 -3.48 -20.24 -10.75
CA ASN A 220 -3.68 -21.39 -11.63
C ASN A 220 -2.49 -22.37 -11.61
N SER A 221 -1.27 -21.93 -11.30
CA SER A 221 -0.09 -22.77 -11.18
C SER A 221 0.00 -23.53 -9.84
N GLY A 222 -0.72 -23.11 -8.83
CA GLY A 222 -0.78 -23.71 -7.51
C GLY A 222 -1.85 -24.82 -7.34
N ARG A 223 -2.53 -25.18 -8.44
CA ARG A 223 -3.45 -26.32 -8.54
C ARG A 223 -2.70 -27.57 -9.01
#